data_b4307dca1a85622cb357cdffbac6d58d
#
_entry.id   b4307dca1a85622cb357cdffbac6d58d
#
_cell.length_a   1.000
_cell.length_b   1.000
_cell.length_c   1.000
_cell.angle_alpha   90.00
_cell.angle_beta   90.00
_cell.angle_gamma   90.00
#
_symmetry.space_group_name_H-M   'P 1'
#
loop_
_entity.id
_entity.type
_entity.pdbx_description
1 polymer ?
#
loop_
_entity_poly.entity_id
_entity_poly.type
_entity_poly.pdbx_seq_one_letter_code
_entity_poly.pdbx_strand_id
1 'polypeptide(L)'
;MDITLPPGPKSPPLVQAMSLGRLPQFLDRCHKRYGDRFTVRMGRFGTFVYLVDPEDIRSVFHGDESVLHAGEANAPFLGRVLGPSSVLVTDDAVHLRQRRRLSGPFHGSSIAELVPLMTQVAADEIETWPIGRSFALLPHMRTITLDVILRAVIGVGPDEPERHHLFRTTLADLVDLDLFRLAPFAFPALAGVWPWTRYRALQGRADELLHGEIDACRSDPGLESRADVLAMLVRHREEDGTGMTTSEIRDQLVTLLLAGHETTATGLSWTFERLVRNPAVLGAAAQAADAGDDAYLDAVVTESLRVRPVVPDITRKLTQDVTIGEGSRELRLPAGTFVDPAIYLVMRDPRLYPEPLEFRPERFVGKRPDLNVWIPFGGGSRRCIGAAFALTEMRVVLGEVLRRVELATTTTRAERTRVRHVTLTPHRGAGVTVCQRRDAPPSADRLRMRSTLARKSGVLKDPSSAASASSSTARTA
;
A
#
# COMPACT_ATOMS: atom_id res chain seq x y z
N MET A 1 40.76 8.58 -8.49
CA MET A 1 40.03 7.70 -9.45
C MET A 1 38.92 8.53 -10.07
N ASP A 2 38.86 8.53 -11.40
CA ASP A 2 37.81 9.25 -12.10
C ASP A 2 36.45 8.62 -11.78
N ILE A 3 35.47 9.47 -11.42
CA ILE A 3 34.08 9.03 -11.15
C ILE A 3 33.47 8.65 -12.50
N THR A 4 33.31 7.36 -12.75
CA THR A 4 32.69 6.84 -13.97
C THR A 4 31.33 6.22 -13.64
N LEU A 5 30.26 6.87 -14.12
CA LEU A 5 28.89 6.33 -13.94
C LEU A 5 28.72 5.02 -14.75
N PRO A 6 27.87 4.10 -14.27
CA PRO A 6 27.52 2.89 -15.01
C PRO A 6 27.03 3.20 -16.43
N PRO A 7 27.17 2.24 -17.38
CA PRO A 7 26.70 2.44 -18.74
C PRO A 7 25.18 2.64 -18.78
N GLY A 8 24.69 3.28 -19.85
CA GLY A 8 23.26 3.53 -19.99
C GLY A 8 22.87 3.98 -21.40
N PRO A 9 21.57 4.24 -21.63
CA PRO A 9 21.08 4.71 -22.92
C PRO A 9 21.78 5.97 -23.38
N LYS A 10 22.17 6.00 -24.67
CA LYS A 10 22.78 7.16 -25.32
C LYS A 10 21.76 8.11 -25.97
N SER A 11 20.44 7.74 -25.91
CA SER A 11 19.38 8.58 -26.41
C SER A 11 19.31 9.93 -25.66
N PRO A 12 18.78 10.99 -26.29
CA PRO A 12 18.61 12.27 -25.62
C PRO A 12 17.81 12.15 -24.31
N PRO A 13 18.11 12.96 -23.28
CA PRO A 13 17.45 12.89 -21.98
C PRO A 13 15.92 12.99 -22.06
N LEU A 14 15.38 13.79 -22.97
CA LEU A 14 13.93 13.91 -23.19
C LEU A 14 13.31 12.57 -23.64
N VAL A 15 13.98 11.83 -24.52
CA VAL A 15 13.53 10.51 -24.98
C VAL A 15 13.55 9.49 -23.84
N GLN A 16 14.56 9.58 -22.97
CA GLN A 16 14.65 8.74 -21.77
C GLN A 16 13.51 9.06 -20.80
N ALA A 17 13.22 10.34 -20.53
CA ALA A 17 12.10 10.77 -19.71
C ALA A 17 10.74 10.33 -20.28
N MET A 18 10.55 10.42 -21.59
CA MET A 18 9.31 9.91 -22.25
C MET A 18 9.14 8.39 -22.11
N SER A 19 10.24 7.65 -21.93
CA SER A 19 10.19 6.19 -21.71
C SER A 19 9.57 5.79 -20.37
N LEU A 20 9.44 6.72 -19.43
CA LEU A 20 8.76 6.49 -18.14
C LEU A 20 7.29 6.08 -18.33
N GLY A 21 6.60 6.52 -19.39
CA GLY A 21 5.26 6.05 -19.71
C GLY A 21 5.16 4.54 -19.99
N ARG A 22 6.32 3.90 -20.26
CA ARG A 22 6.47 2.44 -20.45
C ARG A 22 7.62 1.90 -19.59
N LEU A 23 7.69 2.36 -18.35
CA LEU A 23 8.81 2.12 -17.44
C LEU A 23 9.20 0.63 -17.33
N PRO A 24 8.27 -0.34 -17.14
CA PRO A 24 8.65 -1.74 -17.07
C PRO A 24 9.44 -2.22 -18.28
N GLN A 25 8.95 -1.95 -19.49
CA GLN A 25 9.62 -2.37 -20.74
C GLN A 25 10.95 -1.61 -20.99
N PHE A 26 11.04 -0.41 -20.48
CA PHE A 26 12.27 0.37 -20.54
C PHE A 26 13.32 -0.20 -19.60
N LEU A 27 12.97 -0.50 -18.36
CA LEU A 27 13.85 -1.13 -17.38
C LEU A 27 14.32 -2.52 -17.84
N ASP A 28 13.42 -3.38 -18.35
CA ASP A 28 13.77 -4.68 -18.91
C ASP A 28 14.83 -4.58 -20.02
N ARG A 29 14.69 -3.60 -20.93
CA ARG A 29 15.64 -3.37 -22.02
C ARG A 29 16.98 -2.86 -21.50
N CYS A 30 16.98 -1.94 -20.54
CA CYS A 30 18.17 -1.40 -19.94
C CYS A 30 18.95 -2.49 -19.19
N HIS A 31 18.27 -3.24 -18.33
CA HIS A 31 18.89 -4.35 -17.59
C HIS A 31 19.48 -5.41 -18.51
N LYS A 32 18.75 -5.86 -19.54
CA LYS A 32 19.24 -6.82 -20.53
C LYS A 32 20.49 -6.33 -21.27
N ARG A 33 20.61 -5.02 -21.52
CA ARG A 33 21.70 -4.44 -22.32
C ARG A 33 22.91 -4.04 -21.49
N TYR A 34 22.69 -3.54 -20.28
CA TYR A 34 23.73 -2.89 -19.47
C TYR A 34 24.07 -3.64 -18.19
N GLY A 35 23.28 -4.66 -17.83
CA GLY A 35 23.47 -5.44 -16.60
C GLY A 35 22.79 -4.82 -15.37
N ASP A 36 23.27 -5.23 -14.21
CA ASP A 36 22.64 -4.95 -12.91
C ASP A 36 22.79 -3.49 -12.43
N ARG A 37 23.66 -2.70 -13.08
CA ARG A 37 23.89 -1.29 -12.80
C ARG A 37 23.82 -0.51 -14.09
N PHE A 38 22.90 0.42 -14.19
CA PHE A 38 22.81 1.26 -15.38
C PHE A 38 22.32 2.67 -15.06
N THR A 39 22.76 3.64 -15.90
CA THR A 39 22.47 5.06 -15.72
C THR A 39 21.40 5.53 -16.69
N VAL A 40 20.38 6.22 -16.17
CA VAL A 40 19.33 6.91 -16.94
C VAL A 40 19.44 8.41 -16.69
N ARG A 41 19.48 9.21 -17.76
CA ARG A 41 19.60 10.67 -17.69
C ARG A 41 18.28 11.30 -18.08
N MET A 42 17.64 11.99 -17.14
CA MET A 42 16.31 12.60 -17.34
C MET A 42 16.40 14.13 -17.45
N GLY A 43 17.50 14.65 -17.98
CA GLY A 43 17.71 16.09 -18.17
C GLY A 43 17.66 16.86 -16.84
N ARG A 44 16.74 17.83 -16.74
CA ARG A 44 16.58 18.66 -15.54
C ARG A 44 16.12 17.88 -14.29
N PHE A 45 15.60 16.66 -14.46
CA PHE A 45 15.19 15.82 -13.33
C PHE A 45 16.37 15.06 -12.72
N GLY A 46 17.53 15.06 -13.36
CA GLY A 46 18.75 14.50 -12.81
C GLY A 46 19.26 13.23 -13.51
N THR A 47 20.25 12.63 -12.88
CA THR A 47 20.89 11.38 -13.29
C THR A 47 20.54 10.28 -12.29
N PHE A 48 19.95 9.21 -12.79
CA PHE A 48 19.45 8.07 -12.01
C PHE A 48 20.32 6.86 -12.28
N VAL A 49 20.80 6.21 -11.23
CA VAL A 49 21.53 4.94 -11.31
C VAL A 49 20.65 3.85 -10.75
N TYR A 50 20.15 3.00 -11.64
CA TYR A 50 19.34 1.84 -11.28
C TYR A 50 20.22 0.70 -10.78
N LEU A 51 19.79 0.08 -9.69
CA LEU A 51 20.48 -1.03 -9.02
C LEU A 51 19.56 -2.25 -8.99
N VAL A 52 20.07 -3.39 -9.46
CA VAL A 52 19.35 -4.65 -9.53
C VAL A 52 19.99 -5.70 -8.62
N ASP A 53 21.29 -5.60 -8.38
CA ASP A 53 22.00 -6.52 -7.49
C ASP A 53 21.54 -6.36 -6.03
N PRO A 54 21.18 -7.45 -5.32
CA PRO A 54 20.71 -7.38 -3.94
C PRO A 54 21.71 -6.81 -2.93
N GLU A 55 23.03 -6.96 -3.16
CA GLU A 55 24.04 -6.40 -2.27
C GLU A 55 24.12 -4.89 -2.40
N ASP A 56 24.05 -4.37 -3.64
CA ASP A 56 23.98 -2.94 -3.89
C ASP A 56 22.72 -2.33 -3.26
N ILE A 57 21.58 -3.00 -3.41
CA ILE A 57 20.31 -2.56 -2.82
C ILE A 57 20.38 -2.57 -1.31
N ARG A 58 20.98 -3.61 -0.72
CA ARG A 58 21.21 -3.66 0.72
C ARG A 58 22.10 -2.52 1.20
N SER A 59 23.13 -2.17 0.45
CA SER A 59 23.99 -1.02 0.75
C SER A 59 23.21 0.30 0.77
N VAL A 60 22.23 0.47 -0.13
CA VAL A 60 21.35 1.65 -0.15
C VAL A 60 20.36 1.63 1.02
N PHE A 61 19.82 0.46 1.39
CA PHE A 61 18.80 0.36 2.45
C PHE A 61 19.39 0.52 3.86
N HIS A 62 20.63 0.11 4.05
CA HIS A 62 21.34 0.16 5.34
C HIS A 62 22.44 1.22 5.38
N GLY A 63 22.58 2.01 4.31
CA GLY A 63 23.53 3.11 4.25
C GLY A 63 23.12 4.27 5.16
N ASP A 64 24.02 5.24 5.27
CA ASP A 64 23.84 6.43 6.11
C ASP A 64 22.66 7.28 5.59
N GLU A 65 21.64 7.44 6.42
CA GLU A 65 20.43 8.21 6.10
C GLU A 65 20.72 9.68 5.86
N SER A 66 21.76 10.25 6.46
CA SER A 66 22.18 11.64 6.23
C SER A 66 22.79 11.86 4.85
N VAL A 67 23.07 10.76 4.15
CA VAL A 67 23.69 10.76 2.82
C VAL A 67 22.69 10.32 1.74
N LEU A 68 21.79 9.41 2.08
CA LEU A 68 20.84 8.75 1.17
C LEU A 68 19.41 9.31 1.37
N HIS A 69 19.20 10.57 0.93
CA HIS A 69 17.97 11.31 1.16
C HIS A 69 16.81 10.82 0.28
N ALA A 70 15.78 10.26 0.89
CA ALA A 70 14.53 9.91 0.22
C ALA A 70 13.58 11.10 0.14
N GLY A 71 13.53 11.93 1.19
CA GLY A 71 12.67 13.10 1.25
C GLY A 71 13.05 14.11 0.16
N GLU A 72 14.34 14.42 0.03
CA GLU A 72 14.84 15.32 -1.01
C GLU A 72 14.59 14.77 -2.43
N ALA A 73 14.61 13.45 -2.61
CA ALA A 73 14.27 12.83 -3.89
C ALA A 73 12.76 12.96 -4.21
N ASN A 74 11.90 12.85 -3.22
CA ASN A 74 10.44 12.88 -3.36
C ASN A 74 9.85 14.29 -3.39
N ALA A 75 10.46 15.24 -2.68
CA ALA A 75 9.93 16.58 -2.47
C ALA A 75 9.56 17.34 -3.77
N PRO A 76 10.33 17.28 -4.88
CA PRO A 76 9.98 17.94 -6.13
C PRO A 76 8.63 17.48 -6.71
N PHE A 77 8.24 16.24 -6.48
CA PHE A 77 7.03 15.63 -7.04
C PHE A 77 5.87 15.59 -6.05
N LEU A 78 6.13 15.28 -4.79
CA LEU A 78 5.11 15.01 -3.78
C LEU A 78 4.93 16.17 -2.78
N GLY A 79 5.95 17.01 -2.58
CA GLY A 79 5.95 17.99 -1.50
C GLY A 79 4.81 19.00 -1.56
N ARG A 80 4.36 19.41 -2.76
CA ARG A 80 3.23 20.33 -2.91
C ARG A 80 1.87 19.72 -2.59
N VAL A 81 1.76 18.40 -2.73
CA VAL A 81 0.51 17.67 -2.45
C VAL A 81 0.46 17.28 -0.97
N LEU A 82 1.55 16.67 -0.51
CA LEU A 82 1.63 16.10 0.84
C LEU A 82 1.91 17.14 1.92
N GLY A 83 2.57 18.25 1.54
CA GLY A 83 3.06 19.28 2.47
C GLY A 83 4.48 19.00 2.97
N PRO A 84 5.15 20.05 3.51
CA PRO A 84 6.57 19.99 3.87
C PRO A 84 6.86 19.11 5.11
N SER A 85 5.85 18.83 5.94
CA SER A 85 6.00 18.01 7.15
C SER A 85 5.73 16.51 6.91
N SER A 86 5.32 16.12 5.69
CA SER A 86 5.05 14.72 5.36
C SER A 86 6.29 13.83 5.57
N VAL A 87 6.09 12.66 6.16
CA VAL A 87 7.15 11.64 6.36
C VAL A 87 7.81 11.20 5.05
N LEU A 88 7.16 11.37 3.91
CA LEU A 88 7.69 10.99 2.59
C LEU A 88 8.63 12.03 1.98
N VAL A 89 8.58 13.29 2.43
CA VAL A 89 9.37 14.40 1.86
C VAL A 89 10.34 15.02 2.85
N THR A 90 10.47 14.44 4.04
CA THR A 90 11.42 14.85 5.07
C THR A 90 12.56 13.85 5.17
N ASP A 91 13.73 14.30 5.64
CA ASP A 91 14.91 13.48 5.86
C ASP A 91 15.43 13.62 7.31
N ASP A 92 16.46 12.88 7.65
CA ASP A 92 17.21 12.93 8.91
C ASP A 92 16.33 12.86 10.18
N ALA A 93 16.67 13.63 11.17
CA ALA A 93 15.97 13.67 12.47
C ALA A 93 14.49 14.05 12.31
N VAL A 94 14.13 14.87 11.30
CA VAL A 94 12.75 15.24 11.04
C VAL A 94 11.95 14.03 10.57
N HIS A 95 12.48 13.27 9.60
CA HIS A 95 11.86 12.01 9.16
C HIS A 95 11.69 11.02 10.30
N LEU A 96 12.74 10.77 11.08
CA LEU A 96 12.70 9.81 12.19
C LEU A 96 11.64 10.18 13.24
N ARG A 97 11.48 11.49 13.53
CA ARG A 97 10.46 11.99 14.43
C ARG A 97 9.05 11.75 13.85
N GLN A 98 8.81 12.14 12.60
CA GLN A 98 7.51 11.93 11.95
C GLN A 98 7.18 10.43 11.86
N ARG A 99 8.16 9.59 11.51
CA ARG A 99 7.98 8.15 11.44
C ARG A 99 7.59 7.54 12.79
N ARG A 100 8.22 7.96 13.89
CA ARG A 100 7.87 7.50 15.25
C ARG A 100 6.43 7.86 15.59
N ARG A 101 6.00 9.09 15.30
CA ARG A 101 4.63 9.58 15.54
C ARG A 101 3.59 8.72 14.81
N LEU A 102 3.90 8.24 13.60
CA LEU A 102 3.00 7.47 12.76
C LEU A 102 3.03 5.96 13.04
N SER A 103 4.01 5.45 13.77
CA SER A 103 4.21 4.00 13.87
C SER A 103 3.14 3.27 14.69
N GLY A 104 2.58 3.91 15.73
CA GLY A 104 1.64 3.29 16.68
C GLY A 104 0.47 2.55 16.03
N PRO A 105 -0.36 3.19 15.16
CA PRO A 105 -1.57 2.59 14.58
C PRO A 105 -1.30 1.43 13.61
N PHE A 106 -0.07 1.33 13.09
CA PHE A 106 0.29 0.32 12.09
C PHE A 106 1.02 -0.89 12.70
N HIS A 107 0.87 -1.10 14.02
CA HIS A 107 1.39 -2.29 14.73
C HIS A 107 0.33 -3.35 14.97
N GLY A 108 0.75 -4.60 15.18
CA GLY A 108 -0.06 -5.80 15.12
C GLY A 108 -1.41 -5.77 15.85
N SER A 109 -1.48 -5.30 17.11
CA SER A 109 -2.75 -5.24 17.88
C SER A 109 -3.75 -4.25 17.27
N SER A 110 -3.31 -3.05 16.91
CA SER A 110 -4.17 -2.02 16.31
C SER A 110 -4.71 -2.46 14.94
N ILE A 111 -3.90 -3.17 14.16
CA ILE A 111 -4.35 -3.72 12.86
C ILE A 111 -5.40 -4.82 13.08
N ALA A 112 -5.23 -5.68 14.10
CA ALA A 112 -6.17 -6.75 14.40
C ALA A 112 -7.57 -6.21 14.76
N GLU A 113 -7.65 -5.06 15.44
CA GLU A 113 -8.92 -4.38 15.76
C GLU A 113 -9.65 -3.86 14.51
N LEU A 114 -8.93 -3.63 13.40
CA LEU A 114 -9.52 -3.17 12.14
C LEU A 114 -10.00 -4.31 11.23
N VAL A 115 -9.65 -5.56 11.51
CA VAL A 115 -10.06 -6.72 10.68
C VAL A 115 -11.59 -6.82 10.53
N PRO A 116 -12.41 -6.66 11.57
CA PRO A 116 -13.87 -6.69 11.43
C PRO A 116 -14.40 -5.58 10.50
N LEU A 117 -13.79 -4.38 10.57
CA LEU A 117 -14.12 -3.28 9.67
C LEU A 117 -13.77 -3.62 8.22
N MET A 118 -12.54 -4.11 7.95
CA MET A 118 -12.09 -4.52 6.61
C MET A 118 -13.03 -5.58 6.03
N THR A 119 -13.44 -6.55 6.85
CA THR A 119 -14.38 -7.60 6.48
C THR A 119 -15.75 -7.04 6.09
N GLN A 120 -16.29 -6.13 6.89
CA GLN A 120 -17.61 -5.54 6.64
C GLN A 120 -17.61 -4.67 5.38
N VAL A 121 -16.62 -3.78 5.23
CA VAL A 121 -16.50 -2.91 4.06
C VAL A 121 -16.34 -3.74 2.77
N ALA A 122 -15.53 -4.80 2.80
CA ALA A 122 -15.39 -5.71 1.66
C ALA A 122 -16.70 -6.41 1.34
N ALA A 123 -17.41 -6.93 2.36
CA ALA A 123 -18.69 -7.60 2.18
C ALA A 123 -19.74 -6.69 1.53
N ASP A 124 -19.87 -5.45 2.02
CA ASP A 124 -20.84 -4.49 1.53
C ASP A 124 -20.56 -4.10 0.07
N GLU A 125 -19.31 -3.90 -0.29
CA GLU A 125 -18.92 -3.59 -1.67
C GLU A 125 -19.15 -4.77 -2.62
N ILE A 126 -18.84 -6.01 -2.20
CA ILE A 126 -19.04 -7.22 -3.00
C ILE A 126 -20.53 -7.41 -3.34
N GLU A 127 -21.45 -7.03 -2.46
CA GLU A 127 -22.90 -7.11 -2.72
C GLU A 127 -23.36 -6.24 -3.91
N THR A 128 -22.60 -5.20 -4.26
CA THR A 128 -22.91 -4.33 -5.40
C THR A 128 -22.47 -4.92 -6.75
N TRP A 129 -21.66 -5.99 -6.76
CA TRP A 129 -21.05 -6.49 -7.99
C TRP A 129 -22.06 -7.17 -8.90
N PRO A 130 -22.00 -6.90 -10.22
CA PRO A 130 -22.94 -7.50 -11.19
C PRO A 130 -22.60 -8.97 -11.42
N ILE A 131 -23.64 -9.83 -11.44
CA ILE A 131 -23.51 -11.25 -11.78
C ILE A 131 -23.63 -11.43 -13.29
N GLY A 132 -22.79 -12.30 -13.88
CA GLY A 132 -22.81 -12.67 -15.29
C GLY A 132 -22.34 -11.56 -16.25
N ARG A 133 -21.90 -10.42 -15.75
CA ARG A 133 -21.38 -9.30 -16.55
C ARG A 133 -19.92 -9.01 -16.20
N SER A 134 -19.15 -8.70 -17.23
CA SER A 134 -17.76 -8.28 -17.05
C SER A 134 -17.68 -6.85 -16.53
N PHE A 135 -16.78 -6.61 -15.57
CA PHE A 135 -16.49 -5.27 -15.06
C PHE A 135 -15.01 -5.14 -14.68
N ALA A 136 -14.53 -3.91 -14.52
CA ALA A 136 -13.20 -3.62 -14.03
C ALA A 136 -13.18 -3.68 -12.51
N LEU A 137 -12.27 -4.48 -11.93
CA LEU A 137 -12.22 -4.69 -10.48
C LEU A 137 -11.55 -3.53 -9.72
N LEU A 138 -10.60 -2.83 -10.35
CA LEU A 138 -9.84 -1.75 -9.70
C LEU A 138 -10.70 -0.63 -9.08
N PRO A 139 -11.78 -0.13 -9.71
CA PRO A 139 -12.67 0.84 -9.06
C PRO A 139 -13.28 0.32 -7.75
N HIS A 140 -13.71 -0.94 -7.73
CA HIS A 140 -14.29 -1.59 -6.54
C HIS A 140 -13.25 -1.77 -5.43
N MET A 141 -12.02 -2.18 -5.79
CA MET A 141 -10.91 -2.26 -4.82
C MET A 141 -10.58 -0.88 -4.24
N ARG A 142 -10.65 0.18 -5.05
CA ARG A 142 -10.48 1.56 -4.56
C ARG A 142 -11.58 1.97 -3.58
N THR A 143 -12.83 1.61 -3.85
CA THR A 143 -13.93 1.84 -2.90
C THR A 143 -13.62 1.20 -1.55
N ILE A 144 -13.29 -0.09 -1.53
CA ILE A 144 -12.96 -0.82 -0.30
C ILE A 144 -11.81 -0.14 0.45
N THR A 145 -10.68 0.05 -0.21
CA THR A 145 -9.48 0.60 0.45
C THR A 145 -9.64 2.05 0.89
N LEU A 146 -10.46 2.84 0.19
CA LEU A 146 -10.77 4.22 0.60
C LEU A 146 -11.63 4.23 1.88
N ASP A 147 -12.66 3.40 1.94
CA ASP A 147 -13.55 3.34 3.10
C ASP A 147 -12.81 2.80 4.33
N VAL A 148 -11.96 1.79 4.15
CA VAL A 148 -11.10 1.27 5.23
C VAL A 148 -10.13 2.34 5.74
N ILE A 149 -9.42 3.05 4.84
CA ILE A 149 -8.44 4.04 5.27
C ILE A 149 -9.08 5.28 5.88
N LEU A 150 -10.26 5.72 5.40
CA LEU A 150 -11.02 6.82 6.00
C LEU A 150 -11.39 6.51 7.45
N ARG A 151 -11.90 5.30 7.71
CA ARG A 151 -12.24 4.87 9.06
C ARG A 151 -11.01 4.73 9.96
N ALA A 152 -9.95 4.12 9.45
CA ALA A 152 -8.72 3.90 10.21
C ALA A 152 -7.98 5.21 10.53
N VAL A 153 -7.97 6.17 9.58
CA VAL A 153 -7.14 7.38 9.70
C VAL A 153 -7.92 8.54 10.31
N ILE A 154 -9.18 8.74 9.92
CA ILE A 154 -9.98 9.92 10.34
C ILE A 154 -11.11 9.51 11.31
N GLY A 155 -11.46 8.22 11.36
CA GLY A 155 -12.60 7.73 12.14
C GLY A 155 -13.95 7.92 11.45
N VAL A 156 -13.99 8.33 10.18
CA VAL A 156 -15.21 8.56 9.40
C VAL A 156 -15.63 7.28 8.69
N GLY A 157 -16.90 6.94 8.81
CA GLY A 157 -17.46 5.71 8.21
C GLY A 157 -18.90 5.85 7.74
N PRO A 158 -19.48 4.76 7.19
CA PRO A 158 -20.85 4.74 6.67
C PRO A 158 -21.96 5.10 7.69
N ASP A 159 -21.65 5.06 8.96
CA ASP A 159 -22.51 5.50 10.08
C ASP A 159 -22.71 7.03 10.09
N GLU A 160 -21.88 7.79 9.37
CA GLU A 160 -21.99 9.23 9.15
C GLU A 160 -22.08 9.53 7.64
N PRO A 161 -23.20 9.23 6.97
CA PRO A 161 -23.28 9.11 5.51
C PRO A 161 -22.94 10.42 4.76
N GLU A 162 -23.36 11.57 5.25
CA GLU A 162 -23.07 12.85 4.61
C GLU A 162 -21.57 13.20 4.69
N ARG A 163 -20.99 13.03 5.87
CA ARG A 163 -19.56 13.29 6.13
C ARG A 163 -18.69 12.30 5.36
N HIS A 164 -19.05 11.01 5.38
CA HIS A 164 -18.38 9.97 4.62
C HIS A 164 -18.41 10.24 3.11
N HIS A 165 -19.58 10.62 2.55
CA HIS A 165 -19.72 10.97 1.14
C HIS A 165 -18.85 12.17 0.76
N LEU A 166 -18.80 13.20 1.61
CA LEU A 166 -17.98 14.40 1.39
C LEU A 166 -16.48 14.04 1.32
N PHE A 167 -16.00 13.23 2.26
CA PHE A 167 -14.60 12.77 2.24
C PHE A 167 -14.29 11.91 1.03
N ARG A 168 -15.14 10.94 0.70
CA ARG A 168 -14.96 10.07 -0.46
C ARG A 168 -14.84 10.85 -1.76
N THR A 169 -15.74 11.79 -2.00
CA THR A 169 -15.76 12.59 -3.24
C THR A 169 -14.55 13.53 -3.31
N THR A 170 -14.25 14.23 -2.22
CA THR A 170 -13.13 15.18 -2.17
C THR A 170 -11.78 14.47 -2.34
N LEU A 171 -11.58 13.33 -1.68
CA LEU A 171 -10.32 12.59 -1.75
C LEU A 171 -10.18 11.81 -3.05
N ALA A 172 -11.25 11.22 -3.58
CA ALA A 172 -11.21 10.57 -4.89
C ALA A 172 -10.75 11.53 -5.99
N ASP A 173 -11.27 12.77 -5.98
CA ASP A 173 -10.87 13.83 -6.91
C ASP A 173 -9.40 14.27 -6.72
N LEU A 174 -8.91 14.27 -5.47
CA LEU A 174 -7.53 14.63 -5.15
C LEU A 174 -6.54 13.52 -5.58
N VAL A 175 -6.93 12.26 -5.38
CA VAL A 175 -6.11 11.07 -5.70
C VAL A 175 -6.03 10.85 -7.22
N ASP A 176 -6.98 11.32 -8.01
CA ASP A 176 -6.95 11.15 -9.48
C ASP A 176 -5.93 12.09 -10.16
N LEU A 177 -4.71 12.11 -9.60
CA LEU A 177 -3.55 12.83 -10.11
C LEU A 177 -3.04 12.15 -11.38
N ASP A 178 -3.39 12.64 -12.55
CA ASP A 178 -2.74 12.22 -13.79
C ASP A 178 -1.31 12.81 -13.88
N LEU A 179 -0.38 12.09 -14.54
CA LEU A 179 0.99 12.56 -14.81
C LEU A 179 0.98 13.97 -15.43
N PHE A 180 -0.04 14.29 -16.23
CA PHE A 180 -0.25 15.62 -16.81
C PHE A 180 -0.48 16.69 -15.74
N ARG A 181 -1.11 16.36 -14.62
CA ARG A 181 -1.35 17.27 -13.49
C ARG A 181 -0.07 17.56 -12.69
N LEU A 182 0.96 16.73 -12.85
CA LEU A 182 2.29 16.96 -12.27
C LEU A 182 3.16 17.91 -13.11
N ALA A 183 2.73 18.25 -14.35
CA ALA A 183 3.49 19.14 -15.23
C ALA A 183 3.85 20.51 -14.62
N PRO A 184 3.02 21.19 -13.79
CA PRO A 184 3.40 22.46 -13.14
C PRO A 184 4.55 22.29 -12.13
N PHE A 185 4.81 21.09 -11.62
CA PHE A 185 5.98 20.84 -10.77
C PHE A 185 7.28 20.94 -11.57
N ALA A 186 7.22 20.49 -12.81
CA ALA A 186 8.32 20.63 -13.77
C ALA A 186 8.37 22.03 -14.42
N PHE A 187 7.20 22.67 -14.58
CA PHE A 187 7.00 23.95 -15.27
C PHE A 187 6.10 24.88 -14.42
N PRO A 188 6.66 25.59 -13.43
CA PRO A 188 5.89 26.43 -12.51
C PRO A 188 4.97 27.47 -13.19
N ALA A 189 5.36 27.96 -14.37
CA ALA A 189 4.54 28.91 -15.16
C ALA A 189 3.16 28.35 -15.54
N LEU A 190 3.00 27.01 -15.60
CA LEU A 190 1.73 26.37 -15.90
C LEU A 190 0.75 26.38 -14.71
N ALA A 191 1.23 26.64 -13.50
CA ALA A 191 0.39 26.58 -12.29
C ALA A 191 -0.80 27.56 -12.29
N GLY A 192 -0.76 28.62 -13.11
CA GLY A 192 -1.83 29.59 -13.28
C GLY A 192 -2.88 29.26 -14.33
N VAL A 193 -2.75 28.15 -15.08
CA VAL A 193 -3.58 27.80 -16.24
C VAL A 193 -4.47 26.60 -15.91
N TRP A 194 -5.63 26.50 -16.61
CA TRP A 194 -6.43 25.27 -16.57
C TRP A 194 -5.64 24.09 -17.17
N PRO A 195 -5.65 22.84 -16.62
CA PRO A 195 -6.51 22.35 -15.53
C PRO A 195 -5.92 22.50 -14.10
N TRP A 196 -4.76 23.12 -13.91
CA TRP A 196 -4.07 23.16 -12.60
C TRP A 196 -4.73 24.12 -11.62
N THR A 197 -5.42 25.17 -12.10
CA THR A 197 -6.25 26.02 -11.24
C THR A 197 -7.38 25.22 -10.58
N ARG A 198 -8.03 24.31 -11.33
CA ARG A 198 -9.03 23.38 -10.78
C ARG A 198 -8.42 22.45 -9.73
N TYR A 199 -7.25 21.92 -10.02
CA TYR A 199 -6.54 21.05 -9.06
C TYR A 199 -6.24 21.78 -7.73
N ARG A 200 -5.75 23.02 -7.79
CA ARG A 200 -5.51 23.81 -6.57
C ARG A 200 -6.81 24.10 -5.79
N ALA A 201 -7.92 24.34 -6.48
CA ALA A 201 -9.21 24.49 -5.81
C ALA A 201 -9.67 23.20 -5.11
N LEU A 202 -9.43 22.01 -5.72
CA LEU A 202 -9.69 20.72 -5.06
C LEU A 202 -8.80 20.51 -3.84
N GLN A 203 -7.52 20.85 -3.96
CA GLN A 203 -6.58 20.78 -2.83
C GLN A 203 -7.02 21.69 -1.69
N GLY A 204 -7.41 22.95 -1.99
CA GLY A 204 -7.92 23.87 -0.98
C GLY A 204 -9.15 23.32 -0.25
N ARG A 205 -10.11 22.75 -0.96
CA ARG A 205 -11.28 22.09 -0.34
C ARG A 205 -10.90 20.90 0.56
N ALA A 206 -9.94 20.07 0.12
CA ALA A 206 -9.46 18.97 0.94
C ALA A 206 -8.75 19.49 2.21
N ASP A 207 -7.99 20.57 2.10
CA ASP A 207 -7.31 21.21 3.23
C ASP A 207 -8.32 21.80 4.22
N GLU A 208 -9.34 22.50 3.75
CA GLU A 208 -10.43 23.05 4.57
C GLU A 208 -11.17 21.93 5.33
N LEU A 209 -11.49 20.84 4.63
CA LEU A 209 -12.14 19.67 5.23
C LEU A 209 -11.28 19.04 6.31
N LEU A 210 -9.99 18.79 6.04
CA LEU A 210 -9.08 18.19 7.00
C LEU A 210 -8.80 19.11 8.21
N HIS A 211 -8.68 20.42 8.00
CA HIS A 211 -8.51 21.36 9.10
C HIS A 211 -9.75 21.36 10.01
N GLY A 212 -10.95 21.36 9.42
CA GLY A 212 -12.21 21.24 10.19
C GLY A 212 -12.26 19.97 11.03
N GLU A 213 -11.81 18.83 10.48
CA GLU A 213 -11.74 17.56 11.20
C GLU A 213 -10.72 17.57 12.34
N ILE A 214 -9.56 18.16 12.13
CA ILE A 214 -8.54 18.28 13.17
C ILE A 214 -9.06 19.14 14.34
N ASP A 215 -9.74 20.25 14.04
CA ASP A 215 -10.28 21.14 15.08
C ASP A 215 -11.47 20.51 15.81
N ALA A 216 -12.35 19.79 15.08
CA ALA A 216 -13.42 19.01 15.67
C ALA A 216 -12.87 17.91 16.60
N CYS A 217 -11.85 17.19 16.16
CA CYS A 217 -11.20 16.15 16.95
C CYS A 217 -10.55 16.71 18.22
N ARG A 218 -9.91 17.88 18.16
CA ARG A 218 -9.34 18.55 19.35
C ARG A 218 -10.39 18.93 20.39
N SER A 219 -11.60 19.24 19.94
CA SER A 219 -12.72 19.65 20.78
C SER A 219 -13.63 18.49 21.21
N ASP A 220 -13.32 17.27 20.76
CA ASP A 220 -14.12 16.09 21.02
C ASP A 220 -13.99 15.62 22.49
N PRO A 221 -15.08 15.64 23.28
CA PRO A 221 -15.04 15.11 24.65
C PRO A 221 -14.66 13.63 24.71
N GLY A 222 -14.89 12.88 23.65
CA GLY A 222 -14.57 11.45 23.50
C GLY A 222 -13.17 11.18 22.98
N LEU A 223 -12.31 12.19 22.81
CA LEU A 223 -10.97 12.09 22.19
C LEU A 223 -10.13 10.93 22.75
N GLU A 224 -10.15 10.73 24.08
CA GLU A 224 -9.36 9.70 24.75
C GLU A 224 -9.78 8.28 24.39
N SER A 225 -11.04 8.06 24.00
CA SER A 225 -11.61 6.77 23.62
C SER A 225 -11.46 6.45 22.13
N ARG A 226 -11.07 7.41 21.30
CA ARG A 226 -10.91 7.23 19.86
C ARG A 226 -9.62 6.48 19.55
N ALA A 227 -9.70 5.51 18.62
CA ALA A 227 -8.57 4.66 18.20
C ALA A 227 -8.00 5.03 16.81
N ASP A 228 -8.62 6.01 16.10
CA ASP A 228 -8.16 6.44 14.79
C ASP A 228 -6.84 7.24 14.86
N VAL A 229 -6.14 7.28 13.71
CA VAL A 229 -4.82 7.95 13.62
C VAL A 229 -4.93 9.45 13.94
N LEU A 230 -5.98 10.13 13.50
CA LEU A 230 -6.18 11.55 13.76
C LEU A 230 -6.22 11.84 15.27
N ALA A 231 -7.02 11.07 16.03
CA ALA A 231 -7.10 11.21 17.47
C ALA A 231 -5.75 10.95 18.15
N MET A 232 -4.99 9.95 17.67
CA MET A 232 -3.66 9.69 18.18
C MET A 232 -2.69 10.83 17.91
N LEU A 233 -2.68 11.41 16.71
CA LEU A 233 -1.82 12.56 16.37
C LEU A 233 -2.20 13.82 17.16
N VAL A 234 -3.49 14.05 17.39
CA VAL A 234 -3.99 15.16 18.22
C VAL A 234 -3.58 15.01 19.67
N ARG A 235 -3.60 13.80 20.22
CA ARG A 235 -3.15 13.50 21.60
C ARG A 235 -1.64 13.51 21.77
N HIS A 236 -0.88 13.30 20.68
CA HIS A 236 0.58 13.20 20.76
C HIS A 236 1.19 14.41 21.41
N ARG A 237 2.13 14.17 22.34
CA ARG A 237 2.96 15.20 22.98
C ARG A 237 4.42 14.78 22.93
N GLU A 238 5.28 15.74 22.61
CA GLU A 238 6.73 15.57 22.73
C GLU A 238 7.15 15.60 24.21
N GLU A 239 8.41 15.31 24.49
CA GLU A 239 8.96 15.31 25.85
C GLU A 239 8.84 16.71 26.53
N ASP A 240 8.88 17.77 25.74
CA ASP A 240 8.69 19.16 26.19
C ASP A 240 7.21 19.57 26.35
N GLY A 241 6.28 18.65 26.14
CA GLY A 241 4.84 18.88 26.22
C GLY A 241 4.22 19.50 24.96
N THR A 242 5.00 19.83 23.93
CA THR A 242 4.48 20.40 22.69
C THR A 242 3.68 19.37 21.89
N GLY A 243 2.54 19.80 21.32
CA GLY A 243 1.74 19.00 20.41
C GLY A 243 2.07 19.26 18.95
N MET A 244 1.52 18.44 18.07
CA MET A 244 1.62 18.68 16.63
C MET A 244 0.74 19.87 16.21
N THR A 245 1.26 20.69 15.30
CA THR A 245 0.49 21.76 14.68
C THR A 245 -0.59 21.19 13.73
N THR A 246 -1.63 21.98 13.43
CA THR A 246 -2.67 21.59 12.47
C THR A 246 -2.08 21.26 11.10
N SER A 247 -1.09 22.03 10.64
CA SER A 247 -0.41 21.76 9.36
C SER A 247 0.39 20.47 9.36
N GLU A 248 1.12 20.15 10.44
CA GLU A 248 1.84 18.86 10.55
C GLU A 248 0.86 17.68 10.53
N ILE A 249 -0.23 17.74 11.29
CA ILE A 249 -1.25 16.69 11.30
C ILE A 249 -1.87 16.55 9.90
N ARG A 250 -2.28 17.66 9.27
CA ARG A 250 -2.83 17.66 7.91
C ARG A 250 -1.89 16.95 6.92
N ASP A 251 -0.59 17.25 6.96
CA ASP A 251 0.41 16.68 6.05
C ASP A 251 0.53 15.16 6.23
N GLN A 252 0.47 14.67 7.48
CA GLN A 252 0.47 13.24 7.74
C GLN A 252 -0.84 12.57 7.30
N LEU A 253 -2.01 13.18 7.55
CA LEU A 253 -3.29 12.63 7.12
C LEU A 253 -3.36 12.50 5.60
N VAL A 254 -3.00 13.55 4.84
CA VAL A 254 -2.94 13.48 3.37
C VAL A 254 -1.97 12.40 2.91
N THR A 255 -0.81 12.29 3.56
CA THR A 255 0.18 11.25 3.24
C THR A 255 -0.41 9.85 3.39
N LEU A 256 -1.04 9.56 4.52
CA LEU A 256 -1.60 8.24 4.80
C LEU A 256 -2.78 7.90 3.88
N LEU A 257 -3.68 8.87 3.64
CA LEU A 257 -4.83 8.69 2.75
C LEU A 257 -4.40 8.40 1.31
N LEU A 258 -3.41 9.14 0.79
CA LEU A 258 -2.92 8.93 -0.57
C LEU A 258 -2.11 7.63 -0.70
N ALA A 259 -1.23 7.35 0.27
CA ALA A 259 -0.36 6.18 0.21
C ALA A 259 -1.10 4.86 0.45
N GLY A 260 -2.09 4.84 1.35
CA GLY A 260 -2.78 3.61 1.76
C GLY A 260 -3.87 3.14 0.78
N HIS A 261 -4.55 4.07 0.12
CA HIS A 261 -5.68 3.77 -0.75
C HIS A 261 -5.27 3.16 -2.10
N GLU A 262 -4.60 3.92 -2.96
CA GLU A 262 -4.33 3.53 -4.36
C GLU A 262 -3.38 2.33 -4.48
N THR A 263 -2.40 2.23 -3.58
CA THR A 263 -1.40 1.15 -3.62
C THR A 263 -2.03 -0.20 -3.27
N THR A 264 -2.82 -0.27 -2.21
CA THR A 264 -3.49 -1.51 -1.77
C THR A 264 -4.55 -1.95 -2.78
N ALA A 265 -5.36 -1.02 -3.31
CA ALA A 265 -6.32 -1.29 -4.38
C ALA A 265 -5.66 -1.88 -5.64
N THR A 266 -4.51 -1.33 -6.02
CA THR A 266 -3.72 -1.83 -7.16
C THR A 266 -3.17 -3.22 -6.88
N GLY A 267 -2.63 -3.47 -5.68
CA GLY A 267 -2.14 -4.79 -5.26
C GLY A 267 -3.24 -5.85 -5.29
N LEU A 268 -4.41 -5.56 -4.72
CA LEU A 268 -5.61 -6.42 -4.78
C LEU A 268 -6.04 -6.73 -6.21
N SER A 269 -6.11 -5.69 -7.05
CA SER A 269 -6.51 -5.85 -8.45
C SER A 269 -5.55 -6.77 -9.22
N TRP A 270 -4.26 -6.67 -8.98
CA TRP A 270 -3.26 -7.59 -9.55
C TRP A 270 -3.39 -9.00 -8.97
N THR A 271 -3.70 -9.14 -7.69
CA THR A 271 -3.91 -10.44 -7.04
C THR A 271 -5.05 -11.20 -7.71
N PHE A 272 -6.21 -10.58 -7.88
CA PHE A 272 -7.35 -11.19 -8.55
C PHE A 272 -7.09 -11.44 -10.04
N GLU A 273 -6.41 -10.53 -10.74
CA GLU A 273 -6.02 -10.74 -12.13
C GLU A 273 -5.12 -11.96 -12.30
N ARG A 274 -4.19 -12.20 -11.37
CA ARG A 274 -3.35 -13.42 -11.38
C ARG A 274 -4.16 -14.65 -11.05
N LEU A 275 -5.03 -14.60 -10.06
CA LEU A 275 -5.86 -15.73 -9.62
C LEU A 275 -6.78 -16.22 -10.75
N VAL A 276 -7.57 -15.34 -11.38
CA VAL A 276 -8.51 -15.75 -12.43
C VAL A 276 -7.83 -16.31 -13.69
N ARG A 277 -6.52 -16.08 -13.82
CA ARG A 277 -5.68 -16.66 -14.89
C ARG A 277 -4.97 -17.95 -14.51
N ASN A 278 -5.02 -18.33 -13.23
CA ASN A 278 -4.40 -19.54 -12.70
C ASN A 278 -5.46 -20.35 -11.94
N PRO A 279 -6.36 -21.06 -12.67
CA PRO A 279 -7.52 -21.73 -12.05
C PRO A 279 -7.17 -22.69 -10.92
N ALA A 280 -6.03 -23.40 -11.01
CA ALA A 280 -5.59 -24.28 -9.94
C ALA A 280 -5.28 -23.51 -8.65
N VAL A 281 -4.55 -22.38 -8.77
CA VAL A 281 -4.25 -21.52 -7.62
C VAL A 281 -5.52 -20.84 -7.09
N LEU A 282 -6.43 -20.41 -7.99
CA LEU A 282 -7.72 -19.84 -7.58
C LEU A 282 -8.55 -20.85 -6.77
N GLY A 283 -8.61 -22.12 -7.23
CA GLY A 283 -9.31 -23.18 -6.51
C GLY A 283 -8.70 -23.47 -5.12
N ALA A 284 -7.36 -23.54 -5.04
CA ALA A 284 -6.67 -23.71 -3.76
C ALA A 284 -6.88 -22.50 -2.82
N ALA A 285 -6.84 -21.29 -3.35
CA ALA A 285 -7.10 -20.08 -2.56
C ALA A 285 -8.55 -20.00 -2.05
N ALA A 286 -9.53 -20.44 -2.87
CA ALA A 286 -10.93 -20.52 -2.42
C ALA A 286 -11.11 -21.56 -1.30
N GLN A 287 -10.49 -22.73 -1.42
CA GLN A 287 -10.50 -23.74 -0.36
C GLN A 287 -9.83 -23.23 0.92
N ALA A 288 -8.70 -22.55 0.80
CA ALA A 288 -8.02 -21.92 1.94
C ALA A 288 -8.92 -20.88 2.62
N ALA A 289 -9.60 -20.03 1.83
CA ALA A 289 -10.55 -19.04 2.36
C ALA A 289 -11.71 -19.69 3.13
N ASP A 290 -12.28 -20.78 2.60
CA ASP A 290 -13.36 -21.53 3.24
C ASP A 290 -12.89 -22.22 4.54
N ALA A 291 -11.65 -22.71 4.56
CA ALA A 291 -11.03 -23.35 5.71
C ALA A 291 -10.49 -22.38 6.77
N GLY A 292 -10.40 -21.08 6.46
CA GLY A 292 -9.72 -20.09 7.30
C GLY A 292 -8.18 -20.25 7.33
N ASP A 293 -7.61 -20.79 6.27
CA ASP A 293 -6.15 -20.91 6.11
C ASP A 293 -5.56 -19.59 5.62
N ASP A 294 -5.34 -18.70 6.57
CA ASP A 294 -4.73 -17.39 6.33
C ASP A 294 -3.30 -17.52 5.77
N ALA A 295 -2.56 -18.60 6.09
CA ALA A 295 -1.18 -18.76 5.65
C ALA A 295 -1.07 -18.94 4.12
N TYR A 296 -2.01 -19.67 3.50
CA TYR A 296 -2.04 -19.78 2.04
C TYR A 296 -2.49 -18.47 1.39
N LEU A 297 -3.46 -17.76 1.96
CA LEU A 297 -3.88 -16.45 1.45
C LEU A 297 -2.77 -15.41 1.54
N ASP A 298 -1.99 -15.40 2.62
CA ASP A 298 -0.79 -14.57 2.76
C ASP A 298 0.27 -14.90 1.69
N ALA A 299 0.46 -16.18 1.38
CA ALA A 299 1.36 -16.63 0.32
C ALA A 299 0.88 -16.15 -1.06
N VAL A 300 -0.42 -16.20 -1.34
CA VAL A 300 -1.03 -15.65 -2.58
C VAL A 300 -0.76 -14.15 -2.72
N VAL A 301 -0.99 -13.38 -1.66
CA VAL A 301 -0.73 -11.92 -1.64
C VAL A 301 0.76 -11.64 -1.84
N THR A 302 1.63 -12.37 -1.12
CA THR A 302 3.09 -12.22 -1.19
C THR A 302 3.61 -12.49 -2.61
N GLU A 303 3.16 -13.56 -3.25
CA GLU A 303 3.54 -13.90 -4.62
C GLU A 303 2.96 -12.90 -5.63
N SER A 304 1.75 -12.40 -5.42
CA SER A 304 1.17 -11.37 -6.27
C SER A 304 2.02 -10.10 -6.27
N LEU A 305 2.40 -9.61 -5.10
CA LEU A 305 3.26 -8.44 -4.96
C LEU A 305 4.67 -8.66 -5.56
N ARG A 306 5.17 -9.90 -5.56
CA ARG A 306 6.41 -10.26 -6.22
C ARG A 306 6.27 -10.18 -7.75
N VAL A 307 5.30 -10.89 -8.34
CA VAL A 307 5.13 -10.94 -9.82
C VAL A 307 4.67 -9.60 -10.38
N ARG A 308 3.87 -8.85 -9.60
CA ARG A 308 3.26 -7.57 -9.96
C ARG A 308 3.49 -6.52 -8.87
N PRO A 309 4.75 -6.08 -8.68
CA PRO A 309 5.02 -5.02 -7.72
C PRO A 309 4.24 -3.77 -8.09
N VAL A 310 3.64 -3.14 -7.07
CA VAL A 310 2.82 -1.93 -7.27
C VAL A 310 3.69 -0.72 -7.55
N VAL A 311 4.80 -0.59 -6.82
CA VAL A 311 5.81 0.46 -7.02
C VAL A 311 7.02 -0.17 -7.69
N PRO A 312 7.48 0.37 -8.85
CA PRO A 312 8.54 -0.25 -9.63
C PRO A 312 9.94 -0.05 -9.08
N ASP A 313 10.17 1.05 -8.41
CA ASP A 313 11.46 1.49 -7.88
C ASP A 313 11.27 2.46 -6.71
N ILE A 314 12.35 2.72 -5.99
CA ILE A 314 12.38 3.69 -4.90
C ILE A 314 13.69 4.46 -4.93
N THR A 315 13.59 5.77 -4.88
CA THR A 315 14.72 6.66 -5.13
C THR A 315 15.36 7.18 -3.85
N ARG A 316 16.69 7.35 -3.87
CA ARG A 316 17.44 8.14 -2.90
C ARG A 316 18.30 9.14 -3.65
N LYS A 317 18.39 10.37 -3.18
CA LYS A 317 19.32 11.37 -3.68
C LYS A 317 20.56 11.37 -2.81
N LEU A 318 21.74 11.35 -3.44
CA LEU A 318 23.01 11.42 -2.74
C LEU A 318 23.34 12.88 -2.38
N THR A 319 23.55 13.17 -1.09
CA THR A 319 23.97 14.50 -0.61
C THR A 319 25.48 14.70 -0.72
N GLN A 320 26.25 13.61 -0.74
CA GLN A 320 27.70 13.58 -0.93
C GLN A 320 28.11 12.38 -1.80
N ASP A 321 29.41 12.30 -2.14
CA ASP A 321 29.93 11.15 -2.87
C ASP A 321 29.80 9.87 -2.03
N VAL A 322 29.30 8.79 -2.67
CA VAL A 322 29.09 7.49 -2.03
C VAL A 322 29.75 6.39 -2.83
N THR A 323 30.31 5.42 -2.13
CA THR A 323 30.77 4.15 -2.72
C THR A 323 29.75 3.05 -2.37
N ILE A 324 29.23 2.37 -3.39
CA ILE A 324 28.28 1.24 -3.29
C ILE A 324 29.01 -0.04 -3.73
N GLY A 325 28.79 -1.15 -3.01
CA GLY A 325 29.47 -2.41 -3.26
C GLY A 325 30.84 -2.48 -2.60
N GLU A 326 31.52 -3.64 -2.74
CA GLU A 326 32.80 -3.93 -2.10
C GLU A 326 33.83 -4.47 -3.11
N GLY A 327 35.10 -4.22 -2.84
CA GLY A 327 36.23 -4.74 -3.59
C GLY A 327 36.19 -4.39 -5.09
N SER A 328 36.28 -5.39 -5.96
CA SER A 328 36.25 -5.18 -7.43
C SER A 328 34.91 -4.70 -7.96
N ARG A 329 33.86 -4.70 -7.13
CA ARG A 329 32.51 -4.22 -7.46
C ARG A 329 32.21 -2.83 -6.92
N GLU A 330 33.20 -2.14 -6.35
CA GLU A 330 33.01 -0.77 -5.89
C GLU A 330 32.55 0.16 -7.02
N LEU A 331 31.51 0.92 -6.73
CA LEU A 331 30.93 1.93 -7.59
C LEU A 331 30.89 3.25 -6.84
N ARG A 332 31.73 4.20 -7.21
CA ARG A 332 31.70 5.55 -6.66
C ARG A 332 30.74 6.42 -7.45
N LEU A 333 29.76 6.99 -6.75
CA LEU A 333 28.73 7.87 -7.29
C LEU A 333 28.88 9.27 -6.70
N PRO A 334 28.81 10.32 -7.53
CA PRO A 334 28.96 11.70 -7.06
C PRO A 334 27.69 12.21 -6.37
N ALA A 335 27.85 13.18 -5.48
CA ALA A 335 26.75 13.96 -4.91
C ALA A 335 25.78 14.44 -5.99
N GLY A 336 24.50 14.51 -5.66
CA GLY A 336 23.41 14.88 -6.59
C GLY A 336 22.92 13.76 -7.50
N THR A 337 23.57 12.60 -7.51
CA THR A 337 23.08 11.39 -8.21
C THR A 337 21.87 10.83 -7.46
N PHE A 338 20.88 10.34 -8.20
CA PHE A 338 19.79 9.54 -7.68
C PHE A 338 20.14 8.06 -7.82
N VAL A 339 19.96 7.27 -6.74
CA VAL A 339 20.12 5.82 -6.75
C VAL A 339 18.76 5.17 -6.61
N ASP A 340 18.46 4.22 -7.51
CA ASP A 340 17.14 3.58 -7.63
C ASP A 340 17.25 2.06 -7.50
N PRO A 341 17.02 1.49 -6.30
CA PRO A 341 16.65 0.10 -6.15
C PRO A 341 15.49 -0.29 -7.06
N ALA A 342 15.77 -1.09 -8.09
CA ALA A 342 14.80 -1.45 -9.14
C ALA A 342 13.91 -2.63 -8.70
N ILE A 343 12.93 -2.38 -7.83
CA ILE A 343 12.01 -3.40 -7.27
C ILE A 343 11.45 -4.31 -8.37
N TYR A 344 10.95 -3.72 -9.46
CA TYR A 344 10.37 -4.45 -10.57
C TYR A 344 11.34 -5.48 -11.18
N LEU A 345 12.62 -5.16 -11.29
CA LEU A 345 13.63 -6.05 -11.86
C LEU A 345 14.04 -7.12 -10.86
N VAL A 346 14.37 -6.74 -9.62
CA VAL A 346 14.81 -7.66 -8.56
C VAL A 346 13.76 -8.74 -8.29
N MET A 347 12.51 -8.34 -8.13
CA MET A 347 11.40 -9.26 -7.84
C MET A 347 11.12 -10.26 -8.97
N ARG A 348 11.74 -10.05 -10.13
CA ARG A 348 11.58 -10.88 -11.34
C ARG A 348 12.91 -11.44 -11.86
N ASP A 349 13.95 -11.36 -11.06
CA ASP A 349 15.27 -11.89 -11.41
C ASP A 349 15.25 -13.44 -11.34
N PRO A 350 15.57 -14.15 -12.44
CA PRO A 350 15.58 -15.62 -12.45
C PRO A 350 16.66 -16.24 -11.55
N ARG A 351 17.70 -15.46 -11.17
CA ARG A 351 18.74 -15.90 -10.23
C ARG A 351 18.19 -16.00 -8.80
N LEU A 352 17.19 -15.17 -8.47
CA LEU A 352 16.55 -15.10 -7.15
C LEU A 352 15.26 -15.92 -7.10
N TYR A 353 14.52 -15.91 -8.20
CA TYR A 353 13.22 -16.58 -8.34
C TYR A 353 13.19 -17.41 -9.61
N PRO A 354 13.47 -18.74 -9.55
CA PRO A 354 13.31 -19.61 -10.70
C PRO A 354 11.92 -19.47 -11.31
N GLU A 355 11.83 -19.41 -12.64
CA GLU A 355 10.57 -19.15 -13.37
C GLU A 355 9.83 -17.90 -12.84
N PRO A 356 10.46 -16.71 -12.90
CA PRO A 356 10.04 -15.53 -12.13
C PRO A 356 8.71 -14.94 -12.61
N LEU A 357 8.22 -15.32 -13.80
CA LEU A 357 6.96 -14.83 -14.34
C LEU A 357 5.77 -15.73 -14.01
N GLU A 358 6.02 -16.92 -13.50
CA GLU A 358 4.98 -17.81 -13.02
C GLU A 358 4.43 -17.35 -11.69
N PHE A 359 3.12 -17.48 -11.53
CA PHE A 359 2.42 -17.15 -10.29
C PHE A 359 2.32 -18.41 -9.43
N ARG A 360 3.21 -18.56 -8.44
CA ARG A 360 3.39 -19.75 -7.60
C ARG A 360 3.42 -19.39 -6.12
N PRO A 361 2.26 -19.29 -5.45
CA PRO A 361 2.18 -18.98 -4.01
C PRO A 361 2.98 -19.96 -3.14
N GLU A 362 3.18 -21.19 -3.60
CA GLU A 362 3.92 -22.24 -2.90
C GLU A 362 5.38 -21.83 -2.58
N ARG A 363 5.93 -20.83 -3.26
CA ARG A 363 7.23 -20.22 -2.92
C ARG A 363 7.26 -19.68 -1.50
N PHE A 364 6.10 -19.24 -0.99
CA PHE A 364 5.98 -18.52 0.28
C PHE A 364 5.15 -19.28 1.34
N VAL A 365 4.55 -20.41 1.01
CA VAL A 365 3.80 -21.22 1.98
C VAL A 365 4.74 -21.68 3.10
N GLY A 366 4.44 -21.32 4.35
CA GLY A 366 5.24 -21.65 5.53
C GLY A 366 6.63 -21.00 5.59
N LYS A 367 6.91 -20.02 4.71
CA LYS A 367 8.20 -19.33 4.65
C LYS A 367 8.02 -17.83 4.76
N ARG A 368 8.84 -17.19 5.57
CA ARG A 368 8.94 -15.73 5.56
C ARG A 368 9.77 -15.28 4.35
N PRO A 369 9.31 -14.27 3.59
CA PRO A 369 10.12 -13.70 2.52
C PRO A 369 11.44 -13.14 3.06
N ASP A 370 12.53 -13.33 2.31
CA ASP A 370 13.78 -12.62 2.57
C ASP A 370 13.61 -11.14 2.17
N LEU A 371 13.65 -10.25 3.14
CA LEU A 371 13.42 -8.81 2.95
C LEU A 371 14.57 -8.10 2.22
N ASN A 372 15.66 -8.79 1.88
CA ASN A 372 16.72 -8.25 1.02
C ASN A 372 16.41 -8.42 -0.46
N VAL A 373 15.54 -9.37 -0.82
CA VAL A 373 15.17 -9.68 -2.21
C VAL A 373 13.67 -9.57 -2.47
N TRP A 374 12.83 -9.77 -1.45
CA TRP A 374 11.39 -9.50 -1.52
C TRP A 374 11.12 -8.09 -0.95
N ILE A 375 11.18 -7.09 -1.81
CA ILE A 375 11.22 -5.68 -1.46
C ILE A 375 10.04 -4.83 -1.99
N PRO A 376 8.80 -5.34 -2.10
CA PRO A 376 7.68 -4.54 -2.61
C PRO A 376 7.34 -3.34 -1.72
N PHE A 377 7.78 -3.36 -0.47
CA PHE A 377 7.61 -2.30 0.53
C PHE A 377 8.90 -1.52 0.80
N GLY A 378 9.92 -1.66 -0.07
CA GLY A 378 11.23 -1.07 0.14
C GLY A 378 11.98 -1.70 1.32
N GLY A 379 12.99 -0.97 1.84
CA GLY A 379 13.86 -1.46 2.90
C GLY A 379 14.45 -0.36 3.78
N GLY A 380 15.16 -0.78 4.82
CA GLY A 380 15.81 0.11 5.78
C GLY A 380 14.81 0.93 6.59
N SER A 381 15.29 2.07 7.08
CA SER A 381 14.48 3.03 7.85
C SER A 381 13.30 3.63 7.07
N ARG A 382 13.38 3.58 5.74
CA ARG A 382 12.34 4.06 4.81
C ARG A 382 11.37 2.98 4.37
N ARG A 383 11.45 1.77 4.93
CA ARG A 383 10.49 0.71 4.64
C ARG A 383 9.07 1.18 4.92
N CYS A 384 8.12 0.81 4.05
CA CYS A 384 6.73 1.22 4.16
C CYS A 384 6.18 1.00 5.59
N ILE A 385 5.64 2.06 6.17
CA ILE A 385 5.05 2.05 7.52
C ILE A 385 3.78 1.21 7.57
N GLY A 386 2.96 1.28 6.50
CA GLY A 386 1.71 0.56 6.36
C GLY A 386 1.85 -0.86 5.80
N ALA A 387 3.06 -1.45 5.73
CA ALA A 387 3.25 -2.76 5.11
C ALA A 387 2.40 -3.86 5.75
N ALA A 388 2.38 -3.92 7.09
CA ALA A 388 1.58 -4.91 7.82
C ALA A 388 0.07 -4.67 7.64
N PHE A 389 -0.36 -3.40 7.66
CA PHE A 389 -1.74 -3.02 7.40
C PHE A 389 -2.18 -3.45 5.99
N ALA A 390 -1.41 -3.10 4.95
CA ALA A 390 -1.70 -3.44 3.56
C ALA A 390 -1.78 -4.96 3.34
N LEU A 391 -0.85 -5.74 3.91
CA LEU A 391 -0.86 -7.20 3.81
C LEU A 391 -2.10 -7.80 4.49
N THR A 392 -2.46 -7.31 5.67
CA THR A 392 -3.67 -7.75 6.39
C THR A 392 -4.92 -7.40 5.61
N GLU A 393 -5.04 -6.15 5.12
CA GLU A 393 -6.17 -5.71 4.32
C GLU A 393 -6.32 -6.55 3.05
N MET A 394 -5.22 -6.76 2.31
CA MET A 394 -5.23 -7.59 1.11
C MET A 394 -5.67 -9.03 1.40
N ARG A 395 -5.19 -9.65 2.47
CA ARG A 395 -5.59 -10.99 2.88
C ARG A 395 -7.07 -11.06 3.25
N VAL A 396 -7.56 -10.11 4.05
CA VAL A 396 -8.97 -10.06 4.49
C VAL A 396 -9.90 -9.88 3.30
N VAL A 397 -9.63 -8.90 2.43
CA VAL A 397 -10.43 -8.64 1.23
C VAL A 397 -10.39 -9.83 0.27
N LEU A 398 -9.21 -10.44 0.07
CA LEU A 398 -9.06 -11.65 -0.74
C LEU A 398 -9.94 -12.79 -0.21
N GLY A 399 -9.87 -13.05 1.09
CA GLY A 399 -10.68 -14.09 1.74
C GLY A 399 -12.18 -13.83 1.61
N GLU A 400 -12.64 -12.58 1.83
CA GLU A 400 -14.06 -12.22 1.70
C GLU A 400 -14.58 -12.40 0.28
N VAL A 401 -13.81 -11.96 -0.73
CA VAL A 401 -14.20 -12.14 -2.14
C VAL A 401 -14.31 -13.63 -2.47
N LEU A 402 -13.31 -14.44 -2.13
CA LEU A 402 -13.28 -15.87 -2.47
C LEU A 402 -14.38 -16.67 -1.75
N ARG A 403 -14.78 -16.27 -0.55
CA ARG A 403 -15.92 -16.90 0.17
C ARG A 403 -17.27 -16.56 -0.43
N ARG A 404 -17.44 -15.39 -1.06
CA ARG A 404 -18.74 -14.85 -1.47
C ARG A 404 -19.06 -15.01 -2.93
N VAL A 405 -18.05 -15.04 -3.80
CA VAL A 405 -18.26 -15.07 -5.24
C VAL A 405 -17.28 -16.00 -5.96
N GLU A 406 -17.76 -16.56 -7.07
CA GLU A 406 -16.91 -17.24 -8.04
C GLU A 406 -16.52 -16.27 -9.15
N LEU A 407 -15.21 -16.15 -9.38
CA LEU A 407 -14.65 -15.24 -10.36
C LEU A 407 -14.10 -15.98 -11.58
N ALA A 408 -14.31 -15.37 -12.75
CA ALA A 408 -13.68 -15.81 -14.00
C ALA A 408 -12.99 -14.65 -14.71
N THR A 409 -12.02 -14.99 -15.58
CA THR A 409 -11.38 -13.97 -16.43
C THR A 409 -12.30 -13.56 -17.58
N THR A 410 -12.23 -12.30 -17.98
CA THR A 410 -13.02 -11.75 -19.11
C THR A 410 -12.35 -11.94 -20.47
N THR A 411 -11.07 -12.31 -20.50
CA THR A 411 -10.27 -12.33 -21.74
C THR A 411 -9.09 -13.28 -21.62
N THR A 412 -8.70 -13.88 -22.75
CA THR A 412 -7.51 -14.74 -22.86
C THR A 412 -6.21 -13.95 -22.79
N ARG A 413 -6.21 -12.66 -23.19
CA ARG A 413 -5.01 -11.82 -23.11
C ARG A 413 -4.72 -11.40 -21.68
N ALA A 414 -3.47 -11.57 -21.26
CA ALA A 414 -2.99 -11.07 -19.98
C ALA A 414 -3.15 -9.53 -19.90
N GLU A 415 -3.40 -9.05 -18.68
CA GLU A 415 -3.49 -7.62 -18.40
C GLU A 415 -2.12 -6.94 -18.63
N ARG A 416 -2.15 -5.79 -19.29
CA ARG A 416 -0.94 -4.97 -19.47
C ARG A 416 -0.77 -4.05 -18.28
N THR A 417 0.48 -3.74 -17.97
CA THR A 417 0.82 -2.75 -16.96
C THR A 417 0.71 -1.34 -17.55
N ARG A 418 0.05 -0.45 -16.83
CA ARG A 418 0.03 1.00 -17.08
C ARG A 418 0.73 1.70 -15.91
N VAL A 419 1.61 2.63 -16.22
CA VAL A 419 2.17 3.55 -15.21
C VAL A 419 1.10 4.60 -14.90
N ARG A 420 0.74 4.70 -13.63
CA ARG A 420 -0.17 5.72 -13.12
C ARG A 420 0.47 6.32 -11.85
N HIS A 421 0.84 7.60 -11.91
CA HIS A 421 1.63 8.25 -10.86
C HIS A 421 2.93 7.48 -10.60
N VAL A 422 3.08 6.96 -9.39
CA VAL A 422 4.20 6.11 -8.95
C VAL A 422 3.87 4.62 -8.95
N THR A 423 2.68 4.23 -9.47
CA THR A 423 2.19 2.85 -9.40
C THR A 423 2.10 2.18 -10.76
N LEU A 424 2.24 0.86 -10.76
CA LEU A 424 2.05 -0.02 -11.91
C LEU A 424 0.66 -0.66 -11.84
N THR A 425 -0.33 -0.03 -12.46
CA THR A 425 -1.73 -0.48 -12.41
C THR A 425 -2.09 -1.41 -13.57
N PRO A 426 -3.13 -2.28 -13.44
CA PRO A 426 -3.71 -2.99 -14.57
C PRO A 426 -4.33 -2.02 -15.56
N HIS A 427 -3.95 -2.11 -16.85
CA HIS A 427 -4.36 -1.14 -17.88
C HIS A 427 -5.88 -1.09 -18.09
N ARG A 428 -6.56 -2.25 -18.03
CA ARG A 428 -8.02 -2.39 -18.17
C ARG A 428 -8.72 -2.52 -16.83
N GLY A 429 -8.01 -2.27 -15.71
CA GLY A 429 -8.56 -2.31 -14.36
C GLY A 429 -8.81 -3.72 -13.82
N ALA A 430 -8.08 -4.75 -14.31
CA ALA A 430 -8.26 -6.15 -13.90
C ALA A 430 -9.70 -6.64 -14.13
N GLY A 431 -10.11 -6.78 -15.41
CA GLY A 431 -11.46 -7.21 -15.78
C GLY A 431 -11.78 -8.63 -15.31
N VAL A 432 -12.89 -8.77 -14.59
CA VAL A 432 -13.41 -10.05 -14.07
C VAL A 432 -14.91 -10.18 -14.38
N THR A 433 -15.42 -11.41 -14.26
CA THR A 433 -16.85 -11.71 -14.24
C THR A 433 -17.17 -12.47 -12.95
N VAL A 434 -18.17 -12.06 -12.22
CA VAL A 434 -18.78 -12.88 -11.16
C VAL A 434 -19.69 -13.90 -11.83
N CYS A 435 -19.32 -15.17 -11.77
CA CYS A 435 -20.11 -16.25 -12.34
C CYS A 435 -21.34 -16.53 -11.51
N GLN A 436 -21.16 -16.63 -10.21
CA GLN A 436 -22.24 -16.84 -9.22
C GLN A 436 -21.83 -16.34 -7.84
N ARG A 437 -22.83 -16.06 -6.99
CA ARG A 437 -22.62 -15.89 -5.56
C ARG A 437 -22.49 -17.25 -4.89
N ARG A 438 -21.68 -17.32 -3.87
CA ARG A 438 -21.53 -18.49 -3.01
C ARG A 438 -22.30 -18.23 -1.73
N ASP A 439 -22.97 -19.24 -1.18
CA ASP A 439 -23.51 -19.22 0.17
C ASP A 439 -22.32 -19.19 1.14
N ALA A 440 -21.91 -17.99 1.52
CA ALA A 440 -20.79 -17.84 2.43
C ALA A 440 -21.13 -18.48 3.78
N PRO A 441 -20.37 -19.46 4.28
CA PRO A 441 -20.54 -19.93 5.64
C PRO A 441 -20.39 -18.72 6.57
N PRO A 442 -21.19 -18.62 7.65
CA PRO A 442 -21.06 -17.52 8.59
C PRO A 442 -19.61 -17.48 9.08
N SER A 443 -18.93 -16.34 8.96
CA SER A 443 -17.55 -16.18 9.44
C SER A 443 -17.47 -16.66 10.90
N ALA A 444 -16.35 -17.27 11.29
CA ALA A 444 -16.14 -17.76 12.66
C ALA A 444 -16.44 -16.67 13.72
N ASP A 445 -16.23 -15.40 13.37
CA ASP A 445 -16.59 -14.24 14.20
C ASP A 445 -18.09 -13.98 14.28
N ARG A 446 -18.87 -14.20 13.20
CA ARG A 446 -20.35 -14.17 13.25
C ARG A 446 -20.90 -15.32 14.12
N LEU A 447 -20.26 -16.48 14.10
CA LEU A 447 -20.62 -17.58 15.00
C LEU A 447 -20.30 -17.22 16.45
N ARG A 448 -19.16 -16.59 16.73
CA ARG A 448 -18.80 -16.10 18.07
C ARG A 448 -19.71 -14.95 18.51
N MET A 449 -20.04 -13.97 17.66
CA MET A 449 -21.00 -12.91 17.97
C MET A 449 -22.41 -13.46 18.18
N ARG A 450 -22.89 -14.38 17.34
CA ARG A 450 -24.20 -15.05 17.56
C ARG A 450 -24.23 -15.85 18.86
N SER A 451 -23.16 -16.57 19.19
CA SER A 451 -23.05 -17.29 20.45
C SER A 451 -22.97 -16.34 21.64
N THR A 452 -22.32 -15.21 21.54
CA THR A 452 -22.22 -14.17 22.58
C THR A 452 -23.58 -13.45 22.77
N LEU A 453 -24.24 -13.10 21.65
CA LEU A 453 -25.61 -12.52 21.69
C LEU A 453 -26.65 -13.53 22.18
N ALA A 454 -26.55 -14.79 21.76
CA ALA A 454 -27.45 -15.85 22.26
C ALA A 454 -27.24 -16.14 23.75
N ARG A 455 -26.02 -16.03 24.27
CA ARG A 455 -25.75 -16.10 25.73
C ARG A 455 -26.30 -14.87 26.48
N LYS A 456 -26.15 -13.65 25.89
CA LYS A 456 -26.71 -12.42 26.50
C LYS A 456 -28.24 -12.36 26.45
N SER A 457 -28.87 -13.00 25.46
CA SER A 457 -30.35 -13.09 25.33
C SER A 457 -31.00 -14.25 26.07
N GLY A 458 -30.23 -15.04 26.82
CA GLY A 458 -30.77 -16.14 27.64
C GLY A 458 -31.29 -17.37 26.86
N VAL A 459 -31.02 -17.45 25.55
CA VAL A 459 -31.49 -18.55 24.68
C VAL A 459 -30.61 -19.82 24.81
N LEU A 460 -29.38 -19.69 25.31
CA LEU A 460 -28.50 -20.82 25.63
C LEU A 460 -28.20 -20.82 27.13
N LYS A 461 -28.70 -21.83 27.86
CA LYS A 461 -28.33 -22.07 29.26
C LYS A 461 -26.87 -22.51 29.33
N ASP A 462 -26.15 -21.95 30.31
CA ASP A 462 -24.73 -22.24 30.57
C ASP A 462 -24.58 -23.73 30.98
N PRO A 463 -23.70 -24.52 30.32
CA PRO A 463 -23.49 -25.92 30.69
C PRO A 463 -22.92 -26.14 32.10
N SER A 464 -22.43 -25.08 32.74
CA SER A 464 -21.88 -25.14 34.11
C SER A 464 -22.92 -25.23 35.22
N SER A 465 -24.24 -25.01 34.93
CA SER A 465 -25.27 -25.09 35.94
C SER A 465 -25.88 -26.50 36.14
N ALA A 466 -25.45 -27.51 35.35
CA ALA A 466 -25.92 -28.88 35.44
C ALA A 466 -25.08 -29.78 36.37
N ALA A 467 -23.96 -29.32 36.89
CA ALA A 467 -23.04 -30.13 37.71
C ALA A 467 -23.24 -30.01 39.24
N SER A 468 -24.19 -29.16 39.70
CA SER A 468 -24.37 -28.93 41.14
C SER A 468 -25.65 -29.59 41.74
N ALA A 469 -26.41 -30.41 40.96
CA ALA A 469 -27.65 -31.01 41.43
C ALA A 469 -27.60 -32.51 41.72
N SER A 470 -26.41 -33.17 41.73
CA SER A 470 -26.31 -34.63 41.95
C SER A 470 -25.40 -35.07 43.08
N SER A 471 -25.32 -34.30 44.20
CA SER A 471 -24.58 -34.75 45.42
C SER A 471 -25.34 -34.45 46.72
N SER A 472 -26.63 -34.87 46.80
CA SER A 472 -27.37 -34.85 48.07
C SER A 472 -28.46 -35.89 48.07
N THR A 473 -28.12 -37.18 48.09
CA THR A 473 -28.95 -38.27 48.63
C THR A 473 -28.13 -39.57 48.65
N ALA A 474 -27.37 -39.81 49.70
CA ALA A 474 -26.97 -41.14 50.19
C ALA A 474 -26.27 -41.03 51.54
N ARG A 475 -27.04 -40.86 52.61
CA ARG A 475 -26.68 -41.35 53.97
C ARG A 475 -27.95 -41.35 54.79
N THR A 476 -28.57 -42.52 54.94
CA THR A 476 -29.17 -43.10 56.16
C THR A 476 -29.97 -44.36 55.78
N ALA A 477 -29.44 -45.47 56.02
CA ALA A 477 -29.86 -46.67 56.67
C ALA A 477 -29.00 -47.85 56.31
#